data_11721c2804a85813e59761bb080f7fc6
#
_entry.id   11721c2804a85813e59761bb080f7fc6
#
_cell.length_a   1.000
_cell.length_b   1.000
_cell.length_c   1.000
_cell.angle_alpha   90.00
_cell.angle_beta   90.00
_cell.angle_gamma   90.00
#
_symmetry.space_group_name_H-M   'P 1'
#
loop_
_entity.id
_entity.type
_entity.pdbx_description
1 polymer ?
#
loop_
_entity_poly.entity_id
_entity_poly.type
_entity_poly.pdbx_seq_one_letter_code
_entity_poly.pdbx_strand_id
1 'polypeptide(L)'
;MIGCARLNVFTDHANGMLIVRPIGVMAGFDFVERLIEAYHNIEAPWSYNRLVDLRRFDGELSDDNCESFARAWARLTADVVYDACIATVITDQPCELRRPERSARFPQETVCFFRDYHEAVGWLLADDRDAYLAGLGEMPEAQLTDTSVYIS
;
A
#
# COMPACT_ATOMS: atom_id res chain seq x y z
N MET A 1 23.38 17.19 -7.81
CA MET A 1 22.43 16.48 -8.54
C MET A 1 21.37 15.88 -7.69
N ILE A 2 20.20 15.99 -8.10
CA ILE A 2 19.13 15.42 -7.36
C ILE A 2 19.09 13.95 -7.56
N GLY A 3 18.82 13.22 -6.55
CA GLY A 3 18.76 11.80 -6.66
C GLY A 3 17.76 11.34 -7.69
N CYS A 4 18.04 10.25 -8.36
CA CYS A 4 17.15 9.70 -9.34
C CYS A 4 15.97 9.06 -8.66
N ALA A 5 14.81 9.20 -9.29
CA ALA A 5 13.64 8.48 -8.83
C ALA A 5 13.84 6.99 -9.06
N ARG A 6 13.35 6.20 -8.16
CA ARG A 6 13.45 4.75 -8.32
C ARG A 6 12.29 4.05 -7.63
N LEU A 7 12.02 2.85 -8.07
CA LEU A 7 11.02 2.00 -7.46
C LEU A 7 11.73 0.79 -6.88
N ASN A 8 11.62 0.60 -5.59
CA ASN A 8 12.14 -0.59 -4.93
C ASN A 8 10.98 -1.54 -4.68
N VAL A 9 11.13 -2.79 -5.08
CA VAL A 9 10.15 -3.83 -4.81
C VAL A 9 10.89 -5.00 -4.20
N PHE A 10 10.51 -5.39 -2.99
CA PHE A 10 11.17 -6.46 -2.27
C PHE A 10 10.18 -7.58 -2.00
N THR A 11 10.64 -8.82 -2.09
CA THR A 11 9.84 -9.97 -1.71
C THR A 11 10.30 -10.45 -0.35
N ASP A 12 9.39 -10.44 0.61
CA ASP A 12 9.65 -10.99 1.94
C ASP A 12 8.94 -12.34 2.00
N HIS A 13 9.65 -13.38 1.62
CA HIS A 13 9.06 -14.72 1.53
C HIS A 13 8.62 -15.24 2.89
N ALA A 14 9.38 -14.92 3.93
CA ALA A 14 9.07 -15.42 5.26
C ALA A 14 7.72 -14.95 5.76
N ASN A 15 7.35 -13.73 5.39
CA ASN A 15 6.10 -13.13 5.83
C ASN A 15 5.05 -13.03 4.73
N GLY A 16 5.35 -13.54 3.55
CA GLY A 16 4.38 -13.52 2.45
C GLY A 16 4.01 -12.13 1.99
N MET A 17 4.97 -11.22 1.95
CA MET A 17 4.71 -9.84 1.59
C MET A 17 5.56 -9.37 0.43
N LEU A 18 4.99 -8.51 -0.40
CA LEU A 18 5.76 -7.68 -1.32
C LEU A 18 5.77 -6.27 -0.75
N ILE A 19 6.94 -5.67 -0.70
CA ILE A 19 7.10 -4.30 -0.22
C ILE A 19 7.42 -3.42 -1.40
N VAL A 20 6.55 -2.44 -1.66
CA VAL A 20 6.64 -1.55 -2.81
C VAL A 20 6.97 -0.16 -2.29
N ARG A 21 8.09 0.39 -2.72
CA ARG A 21 8.55 1.67 -2.19
C ARG A 21 9.08 2.56 -3.30
N PRO A 22 8.24 3.44 -3.86
CA PRO A 22 8.73 4.44 -4.80
C PRO A 22 9.42 5.55 -4.04
N ILE A 23 10.53 6.05 -4.57
CA ILE A 23 11.34 7.06 -3.90
C ILE A 23 11.69 8.14 -4.90
N GLY A 24 11.46 9.40 -4.51
CA GLY A 24 11.87 10.54 -5.29
C GLY A 24 10.77 11.11 -6.15
N VAL A 25 11.11 12.06 -6.98
CA VAL A 25 10.16 12.75 -7.85
C VAL A 25 9.85 11.84 -9.02
N MET A 26 8.60 11.44 -9.16
CA MET A 26 8.19 10.49 -10.17
C MET A 26 6.75 10.77 -10.56
N ALA A 27 6.47 10.82 -11.85
CA ALA A 27 5.09 10.96 -12.29
C ALA A 27 4.31 9.71 -11.95
N GLY A 28 3.03 9.86 -11.65
CA GLY A 28 2.18 8.72 -11.33
C GLY A 28 2.16 7.68 -12.44
N PHE A 29 2.18 8.13 -13.70
CA PHE A 29 2.22 7.24 -14.84
C PHE A 29 3.50 6.39 -14.83
N ASP A 30 4.64 6.99 -14.52
CA ASP A 30 5.90 6.26 -14.45
C ASP A 30 5.88 5.24 -13.32
N PHE A 31 5.32 5.61 -12.18
CA PHE A 31 5.21 4.68 -11.06
C PHE A 31 4.39 3.47 -11.47
N VAL A 32 3.24 3.69 -12.11
CA VAL A 32 2.37 2.59 -12.51
C VAL A 32 3.10 1.67 -13.51
N GLU A 33 3.78 2.24 -14.49
CA GLU A 33 4.49 1.43 -15.46
C GLU A 33 5.58 0.58 -14.82
N ARG A 34 6.36 1.19 -13.94
CA ARG A 34 7.45 0.48 -13.27
C ARG A 34 6.92 -0.59 -12.36
N LEU A 35 5.79 -0.32 -11.70
CA LEU A 35 5.21 -1.30 -10.78
C LEU A 35 4.68 -2.50 -11.53
N ILE A 36 3.99 -2.28 -12.63
CA ILE A 36 3.47 -3.38 -13.43
C ILE A 36 4.63 -4.21 -13.99
N GLU A 37 5.69 -3.56 -14.43
CA GLU A 37 6.85 -4.28 -14.93
C GLU A 37 7.47 -5.13 -13.82
N ALA A 38 7.57 -4.59 -12.61
CA ALA A 38 8.12 -5.34 -11.48
C ALA A 38 7.25 -6.55 -11.18
N TYR A 39 5.93 -6.38 -11.21
CA TYR A 39 5.04 -7.51 -10.94
C TYR A 39 5.14 -8.59 -12.02
N HIS A 40 5.38 -8.22 -13.28
CA HIS A 40 5.57 -9.22 -14.32
C HIS A 40 6.81 -10.08 -14.07
N ASN A 41 7.78 -9.56 -13.34
CA ASN A 41 9.00 -10.28 -13.07
C ASN A 41 8.96 -11.07 -11.74
N ILE A 42 7.83 -11.05 -11.06
CA ILE A 42 7.66 -11.81 -9.82
C ILE A 42 6.67 -12.93 -10.09
N GLU A 43 7.01 -14.12 -9.62
CA GLU A 43 6.13 -15.26 -9.83
C GLU A 43 4.92 -15.14 -8.92
N ALA A 44 3.72 -15.18 -9.49
CA ALA A 44 2.46 -15.12 -8.77
C ALA A 44 2.41 -13.94 -7.78
N PRO A 45 2.56 -12.70 -8.27
CA PRO A 45 2.60 -11.55 -7.36
C PRO A 45 1.29 -11.38 -6.59
N TRP A 46 0.19 -11.90 -7.12
CA TRP A 46 -1.11 -11.84 -6.44
C TRP A 46 -1.16 -12.72 -5.18
N SER A 47 -0.22 -13.63 -5.02
CA SER A 47 -0.21 -14.53 -3.88
C SER A 47 0.36 -13.89 -2.62
N TYR A 48 0.86 -12.68 -2.71
CA TYR A 48 1.44 -11.97 -1.58
C TYR A 48 0.51 -10.87 -1.11
N ASN A 49 0.50 -10.60 0.19
CA ASN A 49 0.01 -9.33 0.69
C ASN A 49 1.02 -8.26 0.31
N ARG A 50 0.57 -7.00 0.19
CA ARG A 50 1.47 -5.96 -0.30
C ARG A 50 1.47 -4.77 0.64
N LEU A 51 2.66 -4.25 0.87
CA LEU A 51 2.86 -3.05 1.65
C LEU A 51 3.35 -1.98 0.67
N VAL A 52 2.54 -0.97 0.44
CA VAL A 52 2.87 0.09 -0.49
C VAL A 52 3.23 1.32 0.34
N ASP A 53 4.51 1.64 0.38
CA ASP A 53 5.02 2.72 1.22
C ASP A 53 5.26 3.95 0.35
N LEU A 54 4.36 4.92 0.46
CA LEU A 54 4.41 6.12 -0.36
C LEU A 54 5.03 7.31 0.36
N ARG A 55 5.64 7.09 1.53
CA ARG A 55 6.14 8.20 2.33
C ARG A 55 7.25 9.00 1.65
N ARG A 56 7.99 8.36 0.75
CA ARG A 56 9.08 9.03 0.04
C ARG A 56 8.78 9.23 -1.43
N PHE A 57 7.56 8.99 -1.84
CA PHE A 57 7.13 9.22 -3.21
C PHE A 57 6.74 10.68 -3.36
N ASP A 58 7.38 11.36 -4.29
CA ASP A 58 7.07 12.76 -4.55
C ASP A 58 6.39 12.82 -5.91
N GLY A 59 5.10 12.62 -5.90
CA GLY A 59 4.27 12.62 -7.09
C GLY A 59 2.82 12.47 -6.71
N GLU A 60 1.97 12.36 -7.70
CA GLU A 60 0.55 12.21 -7.49
C GLU A 60 0.02 11.03 -8.26
N LEU A 61 -0.93 10.34 -7.67
CA LEU A 61 -1.62 9.24 -8.34
C LEU A 61 -3.03 9.71 -8.66
N SER A 62 -3.28 9.95 -9.93
CA SER A 62 -4.60 10.39 -10.39
C SER A 62 -5.52 9.21 -10.51
N ASP A 63 -6.81 9.47 -10.67
CA ASP A 63 -7.77 8.41 -10.97
C ASP A 63 -7.38 7.67 -12.23
N ASP A 64 -6.86 8.37 -13.24
CA ASP A 64 -6.43 7.73 -14.48
C ASP A 64 -5.27 6.77 -14.23
N ASN A 65 -4.35 7.14 -13.34
CA ASN A 65 -3.25 6.25 -12.99
C ASN A 65 -3.78 4.99 -12.29
N CYS A 66 -4.70 5.17 -11.36
CA CYS A 66 -5.28 4.04 -10.65
C CYS A 66 -6.06 3.14 -11.60
N GLU A 67 -6.79 3.72 -12.52
CA GLU A 67 -7.54 2.94 -13.50
C GLU A 67 -6.61 2.18 -14.43
N SER A 68 -5.53 2.82 -14.86
CA SER A 68 -4.57 2.17 -15.73
C SER A 68 -3.91 0.99 -15.03
N PHE A 69 -3.53 1.18 -13.76
CA PHE A 69 -2.96 0.09 -12.97
C PHE A 69 -3.98 -1.04 -12.81
N ALA A 70 -5.23 -0.70 -12.50
CA ALA A 70 -6.26 -1.71 -12.27
C ALA A 70 -6.47 -2.55 -13.52
N ARG A 71 -6.48 -1.93 -14.70
CA ARG A 71 -6.64 -2.69 -15.95
C ARG A 71 -5.47 -3.62 -16.20
N ALA A 72 -4.25 -3.14 -15.98
CA ALA A 72 -3.08 -3.98 -16.19
C ALA A 72 -3.04 -5.12 -15.19
N TRP A 73 -3.40 -4.84 -13.93
CA TRP A 73 -3.44 -5.85 -12.90
C TRP A 73 -4.52 -6.90 -13.20
N ALA A 74 -5.68 -6.46 -13.69
CA ALA A 74 -6.74 -7.38 -14.05
C ALA A 74 -6.31 -8.33 -15.15
N ARG A 75 -5.52 -7.85 -16.11
CA ARG A 75 -5.00 -8.73 -17.15
C ARG A 75 -4.00 -9.72 -16.58
N LEU A 76 -3.16 -9.27 -15.66
CA LEU A 76 -2.15 -10.13 -15.05
C LEU A 76 -2.80 -11.21 -14.19
N THR A 77 -3.93 -10.90 -13.57
CA THR A 77 -4.61 -11.81 -12.65
C THR A 77 -5.83 -12.47 -13.27
N ALA A 78 -5.95 -12.42 -14.61
CA ALA A 78 -7.09 -13.05 -15.28
C ALA A 78 -7.10 -14.54 -14.94
N ASP A 79 -8.27 -15.03 -14.60
CA ASP A 79 -8.48 -16.44 -14.26
C ASP A 79 -7.79 -16.88 -12.96
N VAL A 80 -7.33 -15.94 -12.16
CA VAL A 80 -6.72 -16.26 -10.87
C VAL A 80 -7.70 -15.89 -9.77
N VAL A 81 -7.90 -16.80 -8.82
CA VAL A 81 -8.69 -16.52 -7.62
C VAL A 81 -7.70 -16.33 -6.48
N TYR A 82 -7.77 -15.19 -5.81
CA TYR A 82 -6.87 -14.89 -4.72
C TYR A 82 -7.55 -13.94 -3.74
N ASP A 83 -6.94 -13.75 -2.59
CA ASP A 83 -7.46 -12.83 -1.59
C ASP A 83 -6.24 -12.21 -0.93
N ALA A 84 -6.01 -10.95 -1.17
CA ALA A 84 -4.81 -10.28 -0.68
C ALA A 84 -5.18 -9.03 0.10
N CYS A 85 -4.32 -8.66 1.03
CA CYS A 85 -4.44 -7.42 1.78
C CYS A 85 -3.33 -6.48 1.36
N ILE A 86 -3.69 -5.22 1.15
CA ILE A 86 -2.75 -4.18 0.74
C ILE A 86 -2.78 -3.09 1.80
N ALA A 87 -1.65 -2.86 2.45
CA ALA A 87 -1.50 -1.75 3.38
C ALA A 87 -0.75 -0.64 2.66
N THR A 88 -1.33 0.54 2.63
CA THR A 88 -0.71 1.70 1.99
C THR A 88 -0.35 2.72 3.04
N VAL A 89 0.91 3.11 3.10
CA VAL A 89 1.40 4.09 4.07
C VAL A 89 1.52 5.43 3.36
N ILE A 90 0.74 6.40 3.81
CA ILE A 90 0.79 7.75 3.25
C ILE A 90 0.76 8.75 4.39
N THR A 91 1.31 9.94 4.17
CA THR A 91 1.43 10.90 5.25
C THR A 91 0.70 12.20 4.99
N ASP A 92 0.44 12.53 3.74
CA ASP A 92 -0.08 13.85 3.46
C ASP A 92 -1.30 13.88 2.56
N GLN A 93 -1.98 12.75 2.39
CA GLN A 93 -3.20 12.75 1.60
C GLN A 93 -4.40 12.49 2.47
N PRO A 94 -5.53 13.13 2.19
CA PRO A 94 -6.74 12.87 2.97
C PRO A 94 -7.28 11.50 2.58
N CYS A 95 -7.40 10.64 3.54
CA CYS A 95 -7.97 9.32 3.35
C CYS A 95 -8.43 8.82 4.70
N GLU A 96 -9.28 7.83 4.67
CA GLU A 96 -9.74 7.22 5.91
C GLU A 96 -8.73 6.19 6.35
N LEU A 97 -8.06 6.48 7.43
CA LEU A 97 -7.01 5.61 7.94
C LEU A 97 -7.60 4.45 8.72
N ARG A 98 -6.93 3.30 8.60
CA ARG A 98 -7.26 2.10 9.38
C ARG A 98 -8.66 1.59 9.08
N ARG A 99 -9.14 1.85 7.87
CA ARG A 99 -10.47 1.40 7.46
C ARG A 99 -10.33 0.50 6.24
N PRO A 100 -10.41 -0.82 6.43
CA PRO A 100 -10.27 -1.74 5.31
C PRO A 100 -11.44 -1.61 4.33
N GLU A 101 -11.12 -1.64 3.06
CA GLU A 101 -12.14 -1.50 2.02
C GLU A 101 -11.83 -2.38 0.83
N ARG A 102 -12.88 -2.84 0.17
CA ARG A 102 -12.77 -3.48 -1.12
C ARG A 102 -13.42 -2.58 -2.15
N SER A 103 -12.81 -2.45 -3.31
CA SER A 103 -13.38 -1.60 -4.34
C SER A 103 -13.68 -2.41 -5.58
N ALA A 104 -14.45 -1.82 -6.48
CA ALA A 104 -14.76 -2.47 -7.74
C ALA A 104 -13.52 -2.65 -8.61
N ARG A 105 -12.54 -1.77 -8.45
CA ARG A 105 -11.29 -1.89 -9.21
C ARG A 105 -10.48 -3.10 -8.80
N PHE A 106 -10.55 -3.47 -7.52
CA PHE A 106 -9.75 -4.56 -6.97
C PHE A 106 -10.63 -5.44 -6.11
N PRO A 107 -11.52 -6.22 -6.75
CA PRO A 107 -12.53 -6.96 -5.98
C PRO A 107 -11.98 -8.08 -5.11
N GLN A 108 -10.76 -8.51 -5.36
CA GLN A 108 -10.16 -9.58 -4.57
C GLN A 108 -9.13 -9.06 -3.56
N GLU A 109 -9.12 -7.75 -3.32
CA GLU A 109 -8.14 -7.16 -2.42
C GLU A 109 -8.81 -6.29 -1.39
N THR A 110 -8.27 -6.32 -0.18
CA THR A 110 -8.70 -5.44 0.90
C THR A 110 -7.59 -4.42 1.11
N VAL A 111 -7.91 -3.15 0.95
CA VAL A 111 -6.94 -2.07 1.05
C VAL A 111 -7.19 -1.28 2.33
N CYS A 112 -6.14 -0.96 3.05
CA CYS A 112 -6.24 -0.18 4.26
C CYS A 112 -5.10 0.83 4.29
N PHE A 113 -5.41 2.07 4.65
CA PHE A 113 -4.41 3.15 4.66
C PHE A 113 -3.94 3.42 6.08
N PHE A 114 -2.64 3.69 6.20
CA PHE A 114 -2.01 3.96 7.48
C PHE A 114 -1.07 5.15 7.34
N ARG A 115 -0.86 5.88 8.44
CA ARG A 115 0.23 6.86 8.47
C ARG A 115 1.50 6.29 9.07
N ASP A 116 1.38 5.22 9.81
CA ASP A 116 2.50 4.62 10.52
C ASP A 116 2.91 3.32 9.85
N TYR A 117 4.16 3.23 9.48
CA TYR A 117 4.69 2.07 8.79
C TYR A 117 4.56 0.80 9.65
N HIS A 118 4.85 0.92 10.93
CA HIS A 118 4.81 -0.27 11.80
C HIS A 118 3.38 -0.77 12.01
N GLU A 119 2.41 0.14 12.05
CA GLU A 119 1.02 -0.29 12.13
C GLU A 119 0.60 -1.01 10.86
N ALA A 120 1.05 -0.53 9.72
CA ALA A 120 0.73 -1.17 8.44
C ALA A 120 1.29 -2.59 8.39
N VAL A 121 2.55 -2.75 8.80
CA VAL A 121 3.18 -4.06 8.82
C VAL A 121 2.45 -4.98 9.81
N GLY A 122 2.13 -4.45 10.99
CA GLY A 122 1.43 -5.24 12.00
C GLY A 122 0.09 -5.74 11.51
N TRP A 123 -0.64 -4.89 10.76
CA TRP A 123 -1.91 -5.30 10.21
C TRP A 123 -1.76 -6.44 9.20
N LEU A 124 -0.76 -6.33 8.34
CA LEU A 124 -0.54 -7.36 7.33
C LEU A 124 -0.12 -8.70 7.95
N LEU A 125 0.60 -8.66 9.06
CA LEU A 125 1.10 -9.85 9.70
C LEU A 125 0.16 -10.43 10.75
N ALA A 126 -0.92 -9.72 11.08
CA ALA A 126 -1.80 -10.15 12.15
C ALA A 126 -2.58 -11.40 11.76
N ASP A 127 -2.78 -12.30 12.72
CA ASP A 127 -3.62 -13.46 12.51
C ASP A 127 -5.07 -13.04 12.34
N ASP A 128 -5.50 -12.06 13.13
CA ASP A 128 -6.85 -11.52 13.05
C ASP A 128 -6.70 -10.02 12.81
N ARG A 129 -6.85 -9.62 11.58
CA ARG A 129 -6.62 -8.22 11.20
C ARG A 129 -7.64 -7.28 11.78
N ASP A 130 -8.88 -7.71 11.89
CA ASP A 130 -9.92 -6.87 12.50
C ASP A 130 -9.63 -6.64 13.96
N ALA A 131 -9.21 -7.68 14.67
CA ALA A 131 -8.85 -7.55 16.08
C ALA A 131 -7.63 -6.65 16.25
N TYR A 132 -6.68 -6.75 15.32
CA TYR A 132 -5.49 -5.90 15.37
C TYR A 132 -5.88 -4.42 15.27
N LEU A 133 -6.76 -4.09 14.32
CA LEU A 133 -7.18 -2.70 14.16
C LEU A 133 -7.97 -2.22 15.38
N ALA A 134 -8.81 -3.08 15.93
CA ALA A 134 -9.55 -2.71 17.15
C ALA A 134 -8.60 -2.46 18.30
N GLY A 135 -7.51 -3.23 18.36
CA GLY A 135 -6.51 -3.03 19.41
C GLY A 135 -5.72 -1.74 19.29
N LEU A 136 -5.60 -1.19 18.08
CA LEU A 136 -4.97 0.11 17.91
C LEU A 136 -5.86 1.23 18.45
N GLY A 137 -7.16 0.96 18.51
CA GLY A 137 -8.10 1.94 19.01
C GLY A 137 -8.38 3.02 18.00
N GLU A 138 -9.24 3.93 18.40
CA GLU A 138 -9.54 5.06 17.55
C GLU A 138 -8.43 6.05 17.68
N MET A 139 -8.30 6.93 16.71
CA MET A 139 -7.36 8.01 16.78
C MET A 139 -8.11 9.29 17.02
N PRO A 140 -8.47 9.57 18.28
CA PRO A 140 -9.16 10.81 18.56
C PRO A 140 -8.28 11.97 18.20
N GLU A 141 -8.92 13.05 17.75
CA GLU A 141 -8.16 14.21 17.39
C GLU A 141 -7.29 14.70 18.48
N ALA A 142 -7.72 14.60 19.69
CA ALA A 142 -6.92 15.04 20.82
C ALA A 142 -5.61 14.27 20.90
N GLN A 143 -5.64 13.00 20.61
CA GLN A 143 -4.41 12.23 20.64
C GLN A 143 -3.53 12.56 19.48
N LEU A 144 -4.10 12.86 18.35
CA LEU A 144 -3.31 13.24 17.22
C LEU A 144 -2.57 14.52 17.46
N THR A 145 -3.23 15.45 18.15
CA THR A 145 -2.57 16.71 18.41
C THR A 145 -1.59 16.60 19.51
N ASP A 146 -1.89 15.72 20.46
CA ASP A 146 -1.03 15.60 21.52
C ASP A 146 0.16 14.96 21.21
N THR A 147 0.25 14.37 20.29
CA THR A 147 1.33 13.72 20.06
C THR A 147 2.40 14.42 19.99
N SER A 148 2.04 15.45 20.09
CA SER A 148 3.01 16.13 20.43
C SER A 148 3.58 15.50 21.49
N VAL A 149 3.00 14.94 22.11
CA VAL A 149 3.40 14.38 23.11
C VAL A 149 3.73 13.08 22.94
N TYR A 150 3.65 12.54 22.75
CA TYR A 150 3.83 11.42 22.56
C TYR A 150 4.14 10.99 21.66
N ILE A 151 4.06 11.48 21.63
CA ILE A 151 4.12 11.36 21.02
C ILE A 151 4.44 11.38 20.49
N SER A 152 4.55 11.36 20.44
CA SER A 152 4.58 11.54 20.09
C SER A 152 4.70 11.38 19.92
#